data_8f9928234dcc43d0fdb384df83f94f73
#
_entry.id   8f9928234dcc43d0fdb384df83f94f73
#
_cell.length_a   1.000
_cell.length_b   1.000
_cell.length_c   1.000
_cell.angle_alpha   90.00
_cell.angle_beta   90.00
_cell.angle_gamma   90.00
#
_symmetry.space_group_name_H-M   'P 1'
#
loop_
_entity.id
_entity.type
_entity.pdbx_description
1 polymer ?
#
loop_
_entity_poly.entity_id
_entity_poly.type
_entity_poly.pdbx_seq_one_letter_code
_entity_poly.pdbx_strand_id
1 'polypeptide(L)'
;VGGEFTSSLSMEEMLTASLSQTVELIQESHTTFLGPNAANAKYLEGYETVLKNMGYRLWILKATLSRNLLGTKLSLTWENDGAAPFYRDWPVWVYVTDEDGNTIEKKQVKLSLSSILPRETIETDTLLDTRKLFELAGENYHISIGVEDPMIGKTGLRFAMQSDYKDGQNFLW
;
A
#
# COMPACT_ATOMS: atom_id res chain seq x y z
N VAL A 1 -7.94 4.39 -13.98
CA VAL A 1 -9.08 4.79 -14.81
C VAL A 1 -10.23 5.22 -13.91
N GLY A 2 -11.00 6.23 -14.35
CA GLY A 2 -12.22 6.66 -13.66
C GLY A 2 -13.45 5.93 -14.18
N GLY A 3 -14.39 5.69 -13.29
CA GLY A 3 -15.69 5.13 -13.62
C GLY A 3 -16.83 6.03 -13.15
N GLU A 4 -18.00 5.82 -13.66
CA GLU A 4 -19.23 6.48 -13.24
C GLU A 4 -20.39 5.49 -13.39
N PHE A 5 -21.37 5.57 -12.49
CA PHE A 5 -22.60 4.83 -12.68
C PHE A 5 -23.36 5.38 -13.88
N THR A 6 -23.65 4.51 -14.84
CA THR A 6 -24.27 4.92 -16.11
C THR A 6 -25.75 5.26 -15.93
N SER A 7 -26.29 6.05 -16.88
CA SER A 7 -27.73 6.30 -16.94
C SER A 7 -28.53 5.16 -17.58
N SER A 8 -27.86 4.17 -18.19
CA SER A 8 -28.50 3.02 -18.85
C SER A 8 -28.91 1.90 -17.90
N LEU A 9 -28.24 1.81 -16.76
CA LEU A 9 -28.62 0.94 -15.64
C LEU A 9 -28.85 1.83 -14.42
N SER A 10 -29.91 1.57 -13.66
CA SER A 10 -30.13 2.32 -12.43
C SER A 10 -29.01 1.98 -11.43
N MET A 11 -28.65 2.95 -10.59
CA MET A 11 -27.71 2.72 -9.49
C MET A 11 -28.17 1.57 -8.58
N GLU A 12 -29.49 1.42 -8.40
CA GLU A 12 -30.10 0.31 -7.68
C GLU A 12 -29.71 -1.03 -8.30
N GLU A 13 -29.89 -1.19 -9.59
CA GLU A 13 -29.58 -2.42 -10.32
C GLU A 13 -28.08 -2.75 -10.25
N MET A 14 -27.22 -1.76 -10.48
CA MET A 14 -25.76 -1.92 -10.43
C MET A 14 -25.24 -2.30 -9.03
N LEU A 15 -25.91 -1.83 -7.97
CA LEU A 15 -25.50 -2.07 -6.58
C LEU A 15 -26.28 -3.22 -5.91
N THR A 16 -27.19 -3.88 -6.62
CA THR A 16 -27.98 -5.02 -6.12
C THR A 16 -27.96 -6.19 -7.09
N ALA A 17 -28.89 -6.29 -8.01
CA ALA A 17 -29.08 -7.45 -8.90
C ALA A 17 -27.87 -7.69 -9.81
N SER A 18 -27.20 -6.63 -10.29
CA SER A 18 -26.03 -6.70 -11.16
C SER A 18 -24.70 -6.42 -10.44
N LEU A 19 -24.65 -6.53 -9.11
CA LEU A 19 -23.46 -6.16 -8.32
C LEU A 19 -22.21 -6.94 -8.72
N SER A 20 -22.32 -8.23 -8.98
CA SER A 20 -21.18 -9.07 -9.41
C SER A 20 -20.59 -8.59 -10.75
N GLN A 21 -21.44 -8.28 -11.72
CA GLN A 21 -21.01 -7.73 -13.02
C GLN A 21 -20.39 -6.34 -12.88
N THR A 22 -20.93 -5.52 -11.97
CA THR A 22 -20.35 -4.20 -11.67
C THR A 22 -18.94 -4.34 -11.10
N VAL A 23 -18.72 -5.30 -10.21
CA VAL A 23 -17.39 -5.59 -9.63
C VAL A 23 -16.44 -6.12 -10.70
N GLU A 24 -16.87 -7.04 -11.57
CA GLU A 24 -16.07 -7.52 -12.69
C GLU A 24 -15.62 -6.39 -13.62
N LEU A 25 -16.53 -5.51 -14.02
CA LEU A 25 -16.20 -4.35 -14.86
C LEU A 25 -15.19 -3.42 -14.19
N ILE A 26 -15.29 -3.20 -12.87
CA ILE A 26 -14.34 -2.40 -12.09
C ILE A 26 -12.95 -3.04 -12.10
N GLN A 27 -12.88 -4.35 -11.93
CA GLN A 27 -11.62 -5.09 -11.93
C GLN A 27 -10.98 -5.12 -13.33
N GLU A 28 -11.74 -5.40 -14.38
CA GLU A 28 -11.27 -5.42 -15.76
C GLU A 28 -10.81 -4.04 -16.26
N SER A 29 -11.53 -2.98 -15.87
CA SER A 29 -11.20 -1.60 -16.24
C SER A 29 -10.12 -0.96 -15.38
N HIS A 30 -9.65 -1.64 -14.32
CA HIS A 30 -8.72 -1.08 -13.35
C HIS A 30 -9.20 0.28 -12.79
N THR A 31 -10.49 0.35 -12.43
CA THR A 31 -11.10 1.59 -11.91
C THR A 31 -10.48 2.01 -10.59
N THR A 32 -10.08 3.28 -10.49
CA THR A 32 -9.43 3.87 -9.30
C THR A 32 -10.27 4.90 -8.58
N PHE A 33 -11.24 5.50 -9.26
CA PHE A 33 -12.19 6.42 -8.65
C PHE A 33 -13.54 6.35 -9.37
N LEU A 34 -14.60 6.71 -8.66
CA LEU A 34 -15.93 6.84 -9.21
C LEU A 34 -16.30 8.33 -9.38
N GLY A 35 -17.02 8.64 -10.44
CA GLY A 35 -17.52 9.95 -10.77
C GLY A 35 -18.56 10.47 -9.76
N PRO A 36 -19.11 11.68 -9.98
CA PRO A 36 -19.72 12.50 -8.93
C PRO A 36 -21.03 11.94 -8.35
N ASN A 37 -21.62 10.93 -8.94
CA ASN A 37 -22.86 10.33 -8.45
C ASN A 37 -22.58 9.47 -7.22
N ALA A 38 -22.86 10.02 -6.03
CA ALA A 38 -22.76 9.27 -4.78
C ALA A 38 -23.92 8.26 -4.66
N ALA A 39 -23.63 7.10 -4.09
CA ALA A 39 -24.65 6.09 -3.82
C ALA A 39 -25.68 6.59 -2.80
N ASN A 40 -26.96 6.26 -3.02
CA ASN A 40 -27.98 6.44 -2.02
C ASN A 40 -27.72 5.51 -0.82
N ALA A 41 -27.92 6.01 0.40
CA ALA A 41 -27.68 5.27 1.63
C ALA A 41 -28.39 3.89 1.69
N LYS A 42 -29.52 3.72 1.01
CA LYS A 42 -30.22 2.43 0.94
C LYS A 42 -29.45 1.33 0.17
N TYR A 43 -28.43 1.69 -0.62
CA TYR A 43 -27.58 0.77 -1.37
C TYR A 43 -26.14 0.69 -0.80
N LEU A 44 -25.95 1.08 0.44
CA LEU A 44 -24.64 1.21 1.09
C LEU A 44 -23.83 -0.08 1.02
N GLU A 45 -24.44 -1.24 1.25
CA GLU A 45 -23.75 -2.54 1.22
C GLU A 45 -23.16 -2.86 -0.16
N GLY A 46 -23.93 -2.66 -1.22
CA GLY A 46 -23.43 -2.82 -2.58
C GLY A 46 -22.34 -1.81 -2.92
N TYR A 47 -22.50 -0.56 -2.49
CA TYR A 47 -21.51 0.48 -2.70
C TYR A 47 -20.19 0.20 -1.96
N GLU A 48 -20.25 -0.27 -0.71
CA GLU A 48 -19.06 -0.71 0.02
C GLU A 48 -18.35 -1.87 -0.69
N THR A 49 -19.11 -2.79 -1.28
CA THR A 49 -18.54 -3.90 -2.06
C THR A 49 -17.82 -3.37 -3.29
N VAL A 50 -18.39 -2.40 -4.00
CA VAL A 50 -17.74 -1.71 -5.12
C VAL A 50 -16.45 -1.02 -4.65
N LEU A 51 -16.49 -0.23 -3.58
CA LEU A 51 -15.31 0.47 -3.05
C LEU A 51 -14.19 -0.49 -2.62
N LYS A 52 -14.53 -1.66 -2.07
CA LYS A 52 -13.55 -2.68 -1.68
C LYS A 52 -12.87 -3.34 -2.88
N ASN A 53 -13.48 -3.29 -4.05
CA ASN A 53 -12.99 -3.92 -5.27
C ASN A 53 -12.38 -2.93 -6.28
N MET A 54 -12.14 -1.67 -5.91
CA MET A 54 -11.54 -0.67 -6.78
C MET A 54 -10.21 -0.15 -6.23
N GLY A 55 -9.44 0.50 -7.11
CA GLY A 55 -8.18 1.10 -6.75
C GLY A 55 -7.08 0.09 -6.45
N TYR A 56 -6.01 0.57 -5.87
CA TYR A 56 -4.90 -0.28 -5.39
C TYR A 56 -5.11 -0.66 -3.91
N ARG A 57 -4.55 -1.81 -3.52
CA ARG A 57 -4.48 -2.26 -2.13
C ARG A 57 -3.11 -2.89 -1.89
N LEU A 58 -2.13 -2.01 -1.67
CA LEU A 58 -0.74 -2.42 -1.44
C LEU A 58 -0.54 -2.85 0.02
N TRP A 59 0.20 -3.92 0.21
CA TRP A 59 0.59 -4.39 1.52
C TRP A 59 1.91 -5.18 1.47
N ILE A 60 2.49 -5.43 2.64
CA ILE A 60 3.68 -6.25 2.78
C ILE A 60 3.25 -7.59 3.33
N LEU A 61 3.26 -8.59 2.45
CA LEU A 61 2.89 -9.97 2.76
C LEU A 61 3.89 -10.62 3.72
N LYS A 62 5.18 -10.31 3.53
CA LYS A 62 6.26 -10.88 4.35
C LYS A 62 7.38 -9.87 4.51
N ALA A 63 7.89 -9.76 5.73
CA ALA A 63 9.11 -9.04 6.05
C ALA A 63 10.07 -9.95 6.80
N THR A 64 11.36 -9.93 6.43
CA THR A 64 12.37 -10.78 7.04
C THR A 64 13.68 -10.00 7.20
N LEU A 65 14.25 -10.03 8.39
CA LEU A 65 15.61 -9.54 8.66
C LEU A 65 16.58 -10.72 8.70
N SER A 66 17.66 -10.60 7.95
CA SER A 66 18.75 -11.58 7.97
C SER A 66 20.12 -10.90 8.06
N ARG A 67 21.02 -11.45 8.88
CA ARG A 67 22.40 -10.97 8.99
C ARG A 67 23.31 -11.78 8.07
N ASN A 68 24.22 -11.09 7.40
CA ASN A 68 25.29 -11.68 6.63
C ASN A 68 26.59 -10.88 6.80
N LEU A 69 27.66 -11.29 6.13
CA LEU A 69 28.96 -10.62 6.20
C LEU A 69 28.95 -9.17 5.68
N LEU A 70 27.98 -8.82 4.86
CA LEU A 70 27.86 -7.49 4.23
C LEU A 70 26.97 -6.52 5.02
N GLY A 71 26.17 -7.04 5.97
CA GLY A 71 25.26 -6.20 6.73
C GLY A 71 23.97 -6.92 7.15
N THR A 72 22.98 -6.17 7.55
CA THR A 72 21.62 -6.64 7.83
C THR A 72 20.75 -6.42 6.62
N LYS A 73 20.24 -7.50 6.05
CA LYS A 73 19.36 -7.48 4.89
C LYS A 73 17.90 -7.52 5.33
N LEU A 74 17.14 -6.51 4.93
CA LEU A 74 15.68 -6.51 5.00
C LEU A 74 15.12 -7.00 3.66
N SER A 75 14.44 -8.14 3.69
CA SER A 75 13.72 -8.70 2.53
C SER A 75 12.24 -8.50 2.72
N LEU A 76 11.57 -7.92 1.72
CA LEU A 76 10.14 -7.62 1.73
C LEU A 76 9.47 -8.27 0.52
N THR A 77 8.36 -8.95 0.76
CA THR A 77 7.44 -9.41 -0.28
C THR A 77 6.25 -8.47 -0.31
N TRP A 78 6.07 -7.80 -1.42
CA TRP A 78 5.00 -6.85 -1.68
C TRP A 78 3.88 -7.51 -2.45
N GLU A 79 2.65 -7.10 -2.18
CA GLU A 79 1.47 -7.56 -2.90
C GLU A 79 0.51 -6.42 -3.14
N ASN A 80 -0.20 -6.47 -4.28
CA ASN A 80 -1.32 -5.61 -4.59
C ASN A 80 -2.59 -6.44 -4.71
N ASP A 81 -3.42 -6.43 -3.68
CA ASP A 81 -4.73 -7.12 -3.65
C ASP A 81 -5.87 -6.21 -4.15
N GLY A 82 -5.55 -5.11 -4.81
CA GLY A 82 -6.51 -4.21 -5.43
C GLY A 82 -6.84 -4.57 -6.88
N ALA A 83 -7.70 -3.78 -7.50
CA ALA A 83 -8.09 -3.91 -8.91
C ALA A 83 -7.17 -3.14 -9.86
N ALA A 84 -6.36 -2.23 -9.36
CA ALA A 84 -5.51 -1.35 -10.17
C ALA A 84 -4.10 -1.25 -9.59
N PRO A 85 -3.07 -0.99 -10.42
CA PRO A 85 -1.75 -0.66 -9.91
C PRO A 85 -1.76 0.73 -9.25
N PHE A 86 -0.74 1.01 -8.44
CA PHE A 86 -0.45 2.37 -8.00
C PHE A 86 0.26 3.12 -9.13
N TYR A 87 -0.44 4.01 -9.83
CA TYR A 87 0.05 4.65 -11.05
C TYR A 87 1.14 5.72 -10.86
N ARG A 88 1.84 5.71 -9.74
CA ARG A 88 2.90 6.66 -9.41
C ARG A 88 4.14 5.91 -8.94
N ASP A 89 5.31 6.31 -9.43
CA ASP A 89 6.60 5.80 -8.97
C ASP A 89 7.14 6.67 -7.83
N TRP A 90 6.38 6.76 -6.78
CA TRP A 90 6.82 7.46 -5.58
C TRP A 90 7.89 6.66 -4.85
N PRO A 91 8.95 7.31 -4.35
CA PRO A 91 10.03 6.63 -3.66
C PRO A 91 9.55 5.99 -2.36
N VAL A 92 9.95 4.75 -2.18
CA VAL A 92 9.69 3.96 -0.98
C VAL A 92 10.94 3.98 -0.11
N TRP A 93 10.75 4.25 1.18
CA TRP A 93 11.82 4.36 2.15
C TRP A 93 11.62 3.40 3.31
N VAL A 94 12.70 2.74 3.72
CA VAL A 94 12.84 2.09 5.02
C VAL A 94 13.37 3.12 6.00
N TYR A 95 12.76 3.19 7.17
CA TYR A 95 13.23 3.95 8.31
C TYR A 95 13.57 3.00 9.44
N VAL A 96 14.70 3.21 10.07
CA VAL A 96 15.05 2.64 11.37
C VAL A 96 15.04 3.77 12.37
N THR A 97 14.22 3.65 13.41
CA THR A 97 14.07 4.67 14.45
C THR A 97 14.36 4.08 15.83
N ASP A 98 14.88 4.91 16.75
CA ASP A 98 15.02 4.57 18.15
C ASP A 98 13.66 4.63 18.89
N GLU A 99 13.65 4.34 20.19
CA GLU A 99 12.45 4.39 21.06
C GLU A 99 11.85 5.80 21.14
N ASP A 100 12.66 6.84 21.01
CA ASP A 100 12.22 8.24 21.04
C ASP A 100 11.63 8.69 19.68
N GLY A 101 11.73 7.84 18.64
CA GLY A 101 11.26 8.12 17.28
C GLY A 101 12.27 8.88 16.42
N ASN A 102 13.53 9.02 16.85
CA ASN A 102 14.55 9.64 16.02
C ASN A 102 15.00 8.68 14.93
N THR A 103 15.10 9.17 13.70
CA THR A 103 15.57 8.37 12.57
C THR A 103 17.07 8.14 12.64
N ILE A 104 17.48 6.88 12.80
CA ILE A 104 18.87 6.43 12.84
C ILE A 104 19.37 6.15 11.42
N GLU A 105 18.52 5.55 10.61
CA GLU A 105 18.82 5.23 9.23
C GLU A 105 17.57 5.41 8.34
N LYS A 106 17.79 5.94 7.14
CA LYS A 106 16.81 6.04 6.07
C LYS A 106 17.42 5.46 4.80
N LYS A 107 16.80 4.43 4.21
CA LYS A 107 17.25 3.78 2.99
C LYS A 107 16.15 3.70 1.96
N GLN A 108 16.45 4.01 0.72
CA GLN A 108 15.51 3.82 -0.37
C GLN A 108 15.42 2.36 -0.77
N VAL A 109 14.19 1.86 -0.89
CA VAL A 109 13.90 0.55 -1.46
C VAL A 109 13.97 0.67 -2.98
N LYS A 110 14.64 -0.25 -3.64
CA LYS A 110 14.66 -0.34 -5.11
C LYS A 110 13.38 -0.99 -5.60
N LEU A 111 12.31 -0.22 -5.63
CA LEU A 111 10.98 -0.67 -6.04
C LEU A 111 10.30 0.45 -6.83
N SER A 112 9.70 0.08 -7.96
CA SER A 112 8.68 0.89 -8.64
C SER A 112 7.31 0.41 -8.16
N LEU A 113 6.57 1.24 -7.45
CA LEU A 113 5.23 0.87 -6.96
C LEU A 113 4.25 0.57 -8.09
N SER A 114 4.42 1.20 -9.25
CA SER A 114 3.59 0.96 -10.44
C SER A 114 3.82 -0.42 -11.06
N SER A 115 4.93 -1.08 -10.73
CA SER A 115 5.21 -2.45 -11.20
C SER A 115 4.50 -3.55 -10.41
N ILE A 116 3.92 -3.23 -9.25
CA ILE A 116 3.15 -4.19 -8.45
C ILE A 116 1.73 -4.24 -9.04
N LEU A 117 1.55 -5.12 -10.03
CA LEU A 117 0.25 -5.27 -10.69
C LEU A 117 -0.77 -5.96 -9.79
N PRO A 118 -2.08 -5.81 -10.09
CA PRO A 118 -3.13 -6.49 -9.34
C PRO A 118 -2.90 -8.00 -9.25
N ARG A 119 -2.95 -8.55 -8.03
CA ARG A 119 -2.75 -9.97 -7.70
C ARG A 119 -1.33 -10.50 -7.98
N GLU A 120 -0.36 -9.61 -8.12
CA GLU A 120 1.04 -9.97 -8.28
C GLU A 120 1.84 -9.64 -7.02
N THR A 121 2.93 -10.38 -6.83
CA THR A 121 3.90 -10.16 -5.77
C THR A 121 5.26 -9.77 -6.32
N ILE A 122 5.95 -8.89 -5.63
CA ILE A 122 7.34 -8.49 -5.95
C ILE A 122 8.18 -8.63 -4.68
N GLU A 123 9.39 -9.15 -4.83
CA GLU A 123 10.37 -9.21 -3.75
C GLU A 123 11.42 -8.11 -3.89
N THR A 124 11.79 -7.51 -2.77
CA THR A 124 12.86 -6.53 -2.69
C THR A 124 13.79 -6.81 -1.52
N ASP A 125 15.08 -6.55 -1.74
CA ASP A 125 16.10 -6.61 -0.71
C ASP A 125 16.69 -5.22 -0.47
N THR A 126 16.78 -4.81 0.78
CA THR A 126 17.41 -3.57 1.21
C THR A 126 18.49 -3.86 2.24
N LEU A 127 19.72 -3.44 1.97
CA LEU A 127 20.83 -3.62 2.91
C LEU A 127 20.88 -2.43 3.88
N LEU A 128 20.70 -2.72 5.17
CA LEU A 128 20.81 -1.77 6.26
C LEU A 128 22.22 -1.79 6.86
N ASP A 129 22.68 -0.65 7.41
CA ASP A 129 24.00 -0.56 8.04
C ASP A 129 24.02 -1.34 9.37
N THR A 130 24.66 -2.52 9.34
CA THR A 130 24.76 -3.38 10.50
C THR A 130 25.42 -2.71 11.70
N ARG A 131 26.37 -1.79 11.49
CA ARG A 131 27.05 -1.10 12.59
C ARG A 131 26.08 -0.25 13.39
N LYS A 132 25.24 0.51 12.69
CA LYS A 132 24.18 1.30 13.33
C LYS A 132 23.19 0.43 14.10
N LEU A 133 22.80 -0.72 13.50
CA LEU A 133 21.91 -1.67 14.17
C LEU A 133 22.59 -2.39 15.36
N PHE A 134 23.93 -2.60 15.32
CA PHE A 134 24.68 -3.18 16.43
C PHE A 134 24.89 -2.22 17.61
N GLU A 135 25.10 -0.95 17.33
CA GLU A 135 25.19 0.09 18.38
C GLU A 135 23.88 0.17 19.16
N LEU A 136 22.78 -0.21 18.50
CA LEU A 136 21.43 -0.30 19.08
C LEU A 136 21.08 -1.71 19.61
N ALA A 137 22.01 -2.68 19.57
CA ALA A 137 21.77 -4.10 19.91
C ALA A 137 21.43 -4.39 21.39
N GLY A 138 21.11 -3.40 22.16
CA GLY A 138 20.54 -3.47 23.52
C GLY A 138 19.36 -2.54 23.71
N GLU A 139 18.99 -1.83 22.68
CA GLU A 139 17.89 -0.86 22.66
C GLU A 139 16.77 -1.37 21.75
N ASN A 140 15.54 -1.02 22.07
CA ASN A 140 14.42 -1.30 21.18
C ASN A 140 14.49 -0.33 20.01
N TYR A 141 14.39 -0.83 18.80
CA TYR A 141 14.28 -0.02 17.60
C TYR A 141 13.08 -0.47 16.76
N HIS A 142 12.57 0.45 15.98
CA HIS A 142 11.45 0.16 15.08
C HIS A 142 11.91 0.23 13.64
N ILE A 143 11.35 -0.62 12.82
CA ILE A 143 11.50 -0.58 11.37
C ILE A 143 10.15 -0.26 10.75
N SER A 144 10.11 0.78 9.93
CA SER A 144 8.90 1.21 9.25
C SER A 144 9.15 1.51 7.78
N ILE A 145 8.07 1.54 7.02
CA ILE A 145 8.07 1.85 5.58
C ILE A 145 7.23 3.10 5.34
N GLY A 146 7.79 4.05 4.61
CA GLY A 146 7.07 5.22 4.14
C GLY A 146 7.17 5.37 2.62
N VAL A 147 6.09 5.81 2.00
CA VAL A 147 6.04 6.20 0.59
C VAL A 147 5.95 7.71 0.54
N GLU A 148 6.95 8.35 -0.05
CA GLU A 148 7.06 9.80 -0.09
C GLU A 148 6.39 10.34 -1.35
N ASP A 149 5.44 11.27 -1.17
CA ASP A 149 4.92 12.06 -2.28
C ASP A 149 5.95 13.13 -2.66
N PRO A 150 6.59 13.05 -3.83
CA PRO A 150 7.64 13.99 -4.23
C PRO A 150 7.13 15.41 -4.46
N MET A 151 5.82 15.61 -4.59
CA MET A 151 5.24 16.95 -4.78
C MET A 151 5.20 17.75 -3.47
N ILE A 152 5.08 17.07 -2.34
CA ILE A 152 4.96 17.71 -1.02
C ILE A 152 6.08 17.30 -0.06
N GLY A 153 6.96 16.36 -0.46
CA GLY A 153 8.08 15.88 0.35
C GLY A 153 7.66 15.20 1.67
N LYS A 154 6.48 14.60 1.69
CA LYS A 154 5.94 13.93 2.88
C LYS A 154 5.50 12.52 2.56
N THR A 155 5.67 11.63 3.52
CA THR A 155 5.08 10.28 3.48
C THR A 155 3.59 10.36 3.79
N GLY A 156 2.77 9.53 3.13
CA GLY A 156 1.33 9.63 3.31
C GLY A 156 0.54 8.41 2.85
N LEU A 157 1.20 7.37 2.35
CA LEU A 157 0.52 6.14 1.92
C LEU A 157 0.42 5.15 3.07
N ARG A 158 -0.81 4.81 3.46
CA ARG A 158 -1.09 3.73 4.40
C ARG A 158 -1.28 2.42 3.63
N PHE A 159 -0.51 1.39 4.00
CA PHE A 159 -0.67 0.05 3.45
C PHE A 159 -1.87 -0.68 4.06
N ALA A 160 -2.45 -1.61 3.30
CA ALA A 160 -3.60 -2.40 3.71
C ALA A 160 -3.18 -3.56 4.64
N MET A 161 -2.49 -3.26 5.73
CA MET A 161 -2.02 -4.24 6.71
C MET A 161 -2.41 -3.83 8.13
N GLN A 162 -2.54 -4.82 9.01
CA GLN A 162 -2.81 -4.60 10.44
C GLN A 162 -1.50 -4.29 11.16
N SER A 163 -1.00 -3.10 10.97
CA SER A 163 0.20 -2.60 11.68
C SER A 163 -0.03 -1.17 12.11
N ASP A 164 0.79 -0.71 13.04
CA ASP A 164 0.76 0.68 13.46
C ASP A 164 1.12 1.59 12.27
N TYR A 165 0.38 2.70 12.17
CA TYR A 165 0.62 3.74 11.20
C TYR A 165 0.71 5.08 11.90
N LYS A 166 1.89 5.69 11.84
CA LYS A 166 2.15 6.97 12.50
C LYS A 166 3.08 7.82 11.62
N ASP A 167 2.81 9.12 11.54
CA ASP A 167 3.61 10.10 10.82
C ASP A 167 3.89 9.73 9.34
N GLY A 168 2.90 9.08 8.69
CA GLY A 168 3.02 8.63 7.30
C GLY A 168 3.81 7.34 7.10
N GLN A 169 4.19 6.65 8.17
CA GLN A 169 4.98 5.42 8.14
C GLN A 169 4.16 4.22 8.63
N ASN A 170 4.36 3.09 7.96
CA ASN A 170 3.76 1.80 8.29
C ASN A 170 4.80 0.98 9.04
N PHE A 171 4.56 0.65 10.29
CA PHE A 171 5.50 -0.07 11.15
C PHE A 171 5.50 -1.57 10.83
N LEU A 172 6.69 -2.16 10.74
CA LEU A 172 6.90 -3.60 10.53
C LEU A 172 7.22 -4.30 11.86
N TRP A 173 8.02 -3.66 12.71
CA TRP A 173 8.42 -4.05 14.07
C TRP A 173 8.53 -2.82 14.96
#